data_ac2090942024fcf760d1c3d48903fe28
#
_entry.id   ac2090942024fcf760d1c3d48903fe28
#
_cell.length_a   1.000
_cell.length_b   1.000
_cell.length_c   1.000
_cell.angle_alpha   90.00
_cell.angle_beta   90.00
_cell.angle_gamma   90.00
#
_symmetry.space_group_name_H-M   'P 1'
#
loop_
_entity.id
_entity.type
_entity.pdbx_description
1 polymer ?
#
loop_
_entity_poly.entity_id
_entity_poly.type
_entity_poly.pdbx_seq_one_letter_code
_entity_poly.pdbx_strand_id
1 'polypeptide(L)'
;YNRTLPKVMFTGFQLFNEEVRVGKEYKGRVILSEALNKAKEVVLDYEQNAFTVLFASDNYVLPEKTRYFYKLEGFNDDWLASMSDMHRVTYTNLAPGTYILKVKATNSDGYAGTAEASLKIVILPPFWMTPWAYACYIFLLIGGLLLALYAVQRRERNKFRIRQMEQDAQKTEEVNQM
;
A
#
# COMPACT_ATOMS: atom_id res chain seq x y z
N TYR A 1 -42.57 -17.83 4.51
CA TYR A 1 -41.60 -16.85 3.94
C TYR A 1 -40.93 -16.10 5.09
N ASN A 2 -39.63 -16.37 5.27
CA ASN A 2 -38.84 -15.62 6.26
C ASN A 2 -38.43 -14.27 5.66
N ARG A 3 -39.08 -13.18 6.10
CA ARG A 3 -38.77 -11.82 5.66
C ARG A 3 -37.66 -11.17 6.48
N THR A 4 -37.07 -11.89 7.44
CA THR A 4 -35.97 -11.35 8.24
C THR A 4 -34.71 -11.34 7.36
N LEU A 5 -34.23 -10.15 7.06
CA LEU A 5 -33.02 -9.94 6.27
C LEU A 5 -31.79 -10.22 7.14
N PRO A 6 -30.87 -11.09 6.70
CA PRO A 6 -29.67 -11.39 7.47
C PRO A 6 -28.78 -10.16 7.59
N LYS A 7 -28.34 -9.86 8.82
CA LYS A 7 -27.35 -8.82 9.09
C LYS A 7 -25.98 -9.48 9.12
N VAL A 8 -25.05 -8.97 8.32
CA VAL A 8 -23.66 -9.44 8.30
C VAL A 8 -22.85 -8.65 9.29
N MET A 9 -21.92 -9.32 9.99
CA MET A 9 -20.94 -8.71 10.86
C MET A 9 -19.56 -9.32 10.60
N PHE A 10 -18.52 -8.53 10.76
CA PHE A 10 -17.14 -9.00 10.73
C PHE A 10 -16.78 -9.64 12.07
N THR A 11 -16.24 -10.85 12.02
CA THR A 11 -15.98 -11.66 13.22
C THR A 11 -14.51 -11.79 13.53
N GLY A 12 -13.63 -11.71 12.54
CA GLY A 12 -12.19 -11.83 12.73
C GLY A 12 -11.38 -11.24 11.59
N PHE A 13 -10.15 -10.91 11.92
CA PHE A 13 -9.16 -10.41 10.98
C PHE A 13 -7.86 -11.21 11.17
N GLN A 14 -7.28 -11.68 10.07
CA GLN A 14 -6.04 -12.45 10.09
C GLN A 14 -5.01 -11.78 9.18
N LEU A 15 -3.77 -11.76 9.62
CA LEU A 15 -2.60 -11.41 8.83
C LEU A 15 -1.74 -12.66 8.62
N PHE A 16 -1.43 -12.98 7.37
CA PHE A 16 -0.62 -14.16 7.03
C PHE A 16 -1.12 -15.44 7.71
N ASN A 17 -2.45 -15.63 7.80
CA ASN A 17 -3.16 -16.71 8.48
C ASN A 17 -3.05 -16.72 10.02
N GLU A 18 -2.48 -15.68 10.63
CA GLU A 18 -2.47 -15.51 12.09
C GLU A 18 -3.56 -14.53 12.53
N GLU A 19 -4.32 -14.88 13.55
CA GLU A 19 -5.39 -14.03 14.07
C GLU A 19 -4.84 -12.76 14.72
N VAL A 20 -5.34 -11.62 14.27
CA VAL A 20 -5.01 -10.32 14.84
C VAL A 20 -5.86 -10.06 16.08
N ARG A 21 -5.21 -9.97 17.23
CA ARG A 21 -5.87 -9.72 18.52
C ARG A 21 -6.01 -8.23 18.78
N VAL A 22 -7.13 -7.85 19.38
CA VAL A 22 -7.39 -6.47 19.81
C VAL A 22 -6.33 -6.01 20.81
N GLY A 23 -5.80 -4.81 20.60
CA GLY A 23 -4.79 -4.19 21.46
C GLY A 23 -3.38 -4.77 21.34
N LYS A 24 -3.16 -5.80 20.51
CA LYS A 24 -1.81 -6.35 20.28
C LYS A 24 -1.08 -5.52 19.21
N GLU A 25 0.17 -5.24 19.50
CA GLU A 25 1.06 -4.58 18.53
C GLU A 25 1.63 -5.59 17.53
N TYR A 26 1.63 -5.18 16.26
CA TYR A 26 2.25 -5.89 15.14
C TYR A 26 3.21 -4.91 14.47
N LYS A 27 4.51 -5.18 14.55
CA LYS A 27 5.59 -4.30 14.03
C LYS A 27 5.48 -2.84 14.53
N GLY A 28 5.16 -2.66 15.82
CA GLY A 28 5.09 -1.34 16.44
C GLY A 28 3.78 -0.58 16.22
N ARG A 29 2.75 -1.25 15.67
CA ARG A 29 1.42 -0.66 15.46
C ARG A 29 0.32 -1.58 15.97
N VAL A 30 -0.67 -1.02 16.63
CA VAL A 30 -1.92 -1.69 16.97
C VAL A 30 -2.82 -1.65 15.74
N ILE A 31 -3.12 -2.82 15.17
CA ILE A 31 -3.97 -2.95 13.97
C ILE A 31 -5.44 -2.84 14.33
N LEU A 32 -5.84 -3.49 15.42
CA LEU A 32 -7.20 -3.45 15.96
C LEU A 32 -7.16 -2.83 17.35
N SER A 33 -7.67 -1.60 17.47
CA SER A 33 -7.84 -0.92 18.76
C SER A 33 -9.10 -1.39 19.50
N GLU A 34 -10.07 -1.91 18.77
CA GLU A 34 -11.35 -2.41 19.26
C GLU A 34 -11.78 -3.65 18.46
N ALA A 35 -12.84 -4.32 18.93
CA ALA A 35 -13.37 -5.48 18.23
C ALA A 35 -13.81 -5.13 16.80
N LEU A 36 -13.53 -6.01 15.85
CA LEU A 36 -13.70 -5.77 14.41
C LEU A 36 -15.13 -5.38 14.01
N ASN A 37 -16.12 -5.88 14.73
CA ASN A 37 -17.54 -5.53 14.51
C ASN A 37 -17.88 -4.07 14.87
N LYS A 38 -17.00 -3.38 15.62
CA LYS A 38 -17.11 -1.96 15.98
C LYS A 38 -16.11 -1.11 15.21
N ALA A 39 -14.99 -1.69 14.81
CA ALA A 39 -13.94 -1.02 14.07
C ALA A 39 -14.47 -0.54 12.72
N LYS A 40 -14.28 0.73 12.42
CA LYS A 40 -14.65 1.34 11.14
C LYS A 40 -13.52 1.25 10.12
N GLU A 41 -12.30 1.14 10.61
CA GLU A 41 -11.08 1.21 9.80
C GLU A 41 -10.01 0.27 10.37
N VAL A 42 -9.28 -0.36 9.45
CA VAL A 42 -8.07 -1.15 9.74
C VAL A 42 -6.94 -0.54 8.94
N VAL A 43 -5.83 -0.21 9.60
CA VAL A 43 -4.65 0.39 8.96
C VAL A 43 -3.52 -0.62 8.97
N LEU A 44 -3.02 -0.95 7.78
CA LEU A 44 -1.96 -1.91 7.53
C LEU A 44 -0.73 -1.21 6.97
N ASP A 45 0.46 -1.72 7.26
CA ASP A 45 1.67 -1.30 6.59
C ASP A 45 1.80 -2.00 5.22
N TYR A 46 2.61 -1.45 4.33
CA TYR A 46 2.81 -2.00 2.98
C TYR A 46 3.28 -3.47 2.97
N GLU A 47 3.96 -3.91 4.02
CA GLU A 47 4.39 -5.30 4.19
C GLU A 47 3.25 -6.22 4.64
N GLN A 48 2.16 -5.67 5.18
CA GLN A 48 0.99 -6.40 5.69
C GLN A 48 -0.11 -6.51 4.62
N ASN A 49 0.28 -6.74 3.38
CA ASN A 49 -0.58 -6.72 2.20
C ASN A 49 -1.32 -8.03 1.93
N ALA A 50 -1.21 -9.01 2.82
CA ALA A 50 -1.93 -10.28 2.76
C ALA A 50 -2.76 -10.48 4.04
N PHE A 51 -4.07 -10.38 3.92
CA PHE A 51 -4.99 -10.47 5.04
C PHE A 51 -6.26 -11.26 4.69
N THR A 52 -6.87 -11.80 5.72
CA THR A 52 -8.15 -12.51 5.64
C THR A 52 -9.15 -11.86 6.58
N VAL A 53 -10.34 -11.58 6.08
CA VAL A 53 -11.45 -11.07 6.88
C VAL A 53 -12.49 -12.17 7.01
N LEU A 54 -12.86 -12.47 8.26
CA LEU A 54 -13.92 -13.42 8.60
C LEU A 54 -15.22 -12.65 8.87
N PHE A 55 -16.33 -13.20 8.42
CA PHE A 55 -17.64 -12.61 8.61
C PHE A 55 -18.67 -13.70 8.91
N ALA A 56 -19.74 -13.30 9.56
CA ALA A 56 -20.89 -14.17 9.84
C ALA A 56 -22.19 -13.37 9.70
N SER A 57 -23.30 -14.08 9.51
CA SER A 57 -24.64 -13.47 9.59
C SER A 57 -25.33 -13.90 10.88
N ASP A 58 -26.27 -13.08 11.33
CA ASP A 58 -27.15 -13.37 12.46
C ASP A 58 -28.32 -14.31 12.09
N ASN A 59 -28.31 -14.88 10.88
CA ASN A 59 -29.34 -15.83 10.45
C ASN A 59 -29.05 -17.23 10.98
N TYR A 60 -29.73 -17.59 12.07
CA TYR A 60 -29.65 -18.91 12.70
C TYR A 60 -30.60 -19.94 12.08
N VAL A 61 -31.51 -19.52 11.17
CA VAL A 61 -32.56 -20.35 10.59
C VAL A 61 -32.09 -21.00 9.30
N LEU A 62 -31.27 -21.87 9.15
CA LEU A 62 -30.68 -22.52 7.98
C LEU A 62 -29.41 -21.80 7.50
N PRO A 63 -28.34 -21.78 8.31
CA PRO A 63 -27.07 -21.14 7.94
C PRO A 63 -26.46 -21.73 6.67
N GLU A 64 -26.71 -23.02 6.38
CA GLU A 64 -26.23 -23.72 5.17
C GLU A 64 -26.78 -23.17 3.85
N LYS A 65 -27.88 -22.46 3.89
CA LYS A 65 -28.49 -21.84 2.70
C LYS A 65 -28.18 -20.34 2.55
N THR A 66 -27.47 -19.76 3.50
CA THR A 66 -27.06 -18.37 3.43
C THR A 66 -25.91 -18.21 2.45
N ARG A 67 -26.09 -17.41 1.42
CA ARG A 67 -25.02 -17.07 0.47
C ARG A 67 -24.48 -15.70 0.78
N TYR A 68 -23.15 -15.57 0.77
CA TYR A 68 -22.47 -14.31 0.98
C TYR A 68 -21.95 -13.77 -0.34
N PHE A 69 -22.05 -12.46 -0.48
CA PHE A 69 -21.46 -11.72 -1.59
C PHE A 69 -20.56 -10.65 -1.00
N TYR A 70 -19.41 -10.48 -1.60
CA TYR A 70 -18.43 -9.51 -1.18
C TYR A 70 -17.84 -8.75 -2.35
N LYS A 71 -17.38 -7.54 -2.12
CA LYS A 71 -16.57 -6.75 -3.04
C LYS A 71 -15.59 -5.89 -2.26
N LEU A 72 -14.46 -5.59 -2.86
CA LEU A 72 -13.46 -4.70 -2.33
C LEU A 72 -13.38 -3.47 -3.24
N GLU A 73 -14.08 -2.41 -2.89
CA GLU A 73 -14.03 -1.14 -3.64
C GLU A 73 -12.60 -0.59 -3.63
N GLY A 74 -12.13 -0.16 -4.79
CA GLY A 74 -10.74 0.19 -5.03
C GLY A 74 -9.88 -0.94 -5.61
N PHE A 75 -10.40 -2.18 -5.60
CA PHE A 75 -9.74 -3.34 -6.20
C PHE A 75 -10.62 -4.02 -7.25
N ASN A 76 -11.89 -4.27 -6.93
CA ASN A 76 -12.87 -4.80 -7.86
C ASN A 76 -14.24 -4.14 -7.63
N ASP A 77 -14.97 -3.89 -8.70
CA ASP A 77 -16.28 -3.23 -8.65
C ASP A 77 -17.44 -4.23 -8.63
N ASP A 78 -17.19 -5.49 -9.02
CA ASP A 78 -18.19 -6.52 -9.10
C ASP A 78 -18.37 -7.28 -7.78
N TRP A 79 -19.62 -7.68 -7.51
CA TRP A 79 -19.95 -8.55 -6.40
C TRP A 79 -19.54 -9.99 -6.70
N LEU A 80 -18.68 -10.55 -5.88
CA LEU A 80 -18.25 -11.93 -5.96
C LEU A 80 -19.01 -12.79 -4.95
N ALA A 81 -19.45 -13.98 -5.36
CA ALA A 81 -20.07 -14.92 -4.46
C ALA A 81 -19.00 -15.66 -3.65
N SER A 82 -19.15 -15.69 -2.33
CA SER A 82 -18.36 -16.59 -1.48
C SER A 82 -18.88 -18.01 -1.62
N MET A 83 -17.99 -19.00 -1.69
CA MET A 83 -18.39 -20.40 -1.62
C MET A 83 -19.07 -20.68 -0.28
N SER A 84 -20.13 -21.47 -0.29
CA SER A 84 -21.08 -21.64 0.82
C SER A 84 -20.46 -22.02 2.17
N ASP A 85 -19.28 -22.63 2.19
CA ASP A 85 -18.62 -23.10 3.41
C ASP A 85 -17.55 -22.16 3.94
N MET A 86 -17.19 -21.11 3.20
CA MET A 86 -16.14 -20.17 3.58
C MET A 86 -16.73 -18.82 3.94
N HIS A 87 -16.90 -18.59 5.24
CA HIS A 87 -17.28 -17.29 5.80
C HIS A 87 -16.07 -16.36 5.93
N ARG A 88 -15.21 -16.34 4.91
CA ARG A 88 -13.99 -15.56 4.88
C ARG A 88 -13.61 -15.14 3.46
N VAL A 89 -12.91 -14.03 3.36
CA VAL A 89 -12.28 -13.56 2.12
C VAL A 89 -10.84 -13.23 2.38
N THR A 90 -9.97 -13.66 1.46
CA THR A 90 -8.53 -13.42 1.55
C THR A 90 -8.10 -12.56 0.37
N TYR A 91 -7.35 -11.52 0.66
CA TYR A 91 -6.68 -10.69 -0.32
C TYR A 91 -5.17 -10.75 -0.11
N THR A 92 -4.44 -10.82 -1.20
CA THR A 92 -2.98 -10.87 -1.20
C THR A 92 -2.41 -9.85 -2.16
N ASN A 93 -1.26 -9.29 -1.82
CA ASN A 93 -0.50 -8.39 -2.68
C ASN A 93 -1.28 -7.15 -3.15
N LEU A 94 -2.09 -6.57 -2.26
CA LEU A 94 -2.75 -5.31 -2.53
C LEU A 94 -1.74 -4.16 -2.53
N ALA A 95 -1.87 -3.25 -3.49
CA ALA A 95 -1.07 -2.04 -3.54
C ALA A 95 -1.41 -1.09 -2.38
N PRO A 96 -0.49 -0.19 -2.00
CA PRO A 96 -0.82 0.88 -1.06
C PRO A 96 -2.01 1.71 -1.55
N GLY A 97 -2.97 1.94 -0.66
CA GLY A 97 -4.21 2.63 -1.00
C GLY A 97 -5.30 2.46 0.04
N THR A 98 -6.46 3.00 -0.26
CA THR A 98 -7.66 2.88 0.59
C THR A 98 -8.68 2.02 -0.12
N TYR A 99 -9.16 1.00 0.58
CA TYR A 99 -10.14 0.03 0.10
C TYR A 99 -11.33 -0.02 1.05
N ILE A 100 -12.51 -0.37 0.52
CA ILE A 100 -13.70 -0.58 1.34
C ILE A 100 -14.24 -1.99 1.04
N LEU A 101 -14.04 -2.89 2.01
CA LEU A 101 -14.64 -4.22 1.94
C LEU A 101 -16.11 -4.13 2.29
N LYS A 102 -16.96 -4.52 1.36
CA LYS A 102 -18.40 -4.64 1.56
C LYS A 102 -18.82 -6.09 1.48
N VAL A 103 -19.62 -6.52 2.43
CA VAL A 103 -20.16 -7.89 2.49
C VAL A 103 -21.66 -7.82 2.73
N LYS A 104 -22.43 -8.60 1.98
CA LYS A 104 -23.86 -8.79 2.15
C LYS A 104 -24.22 -10.28 2.13
N ALA A 105 -25.32 -10.63 2.74
CA ALA A 105 -25.84 -11.99 2.73
C ALA A 105 -27.24 -12.05 2.13
N THR A 106 -27.57 -13.19 1.51
CA THR A 106 -28.93 -13.51 1.10
C THR A 106 -29.51 -14.54 2.05
N ASN A 107 -30.84 -14.49 2.26
CA ASN A 107 -31.53 -15.55 3.00
C ASN A 107 -31.70 -16.80 2.12
N SER A 108 -32.27 -17.86 2.72
CA SER A 108 -32.58 -19.14 2.05
C SER A 108 -33.51 -19.01 0.83
N ASP A 109 -34.28 -17.92 0.77
CA ASP A 109 -35.26 -17.69 -0.31
C ASP A 109 -34.70 -16.78 -1.42
N GLY A 110 -33.38 -16.44 -1.35
CA GLY A 110 -32.67 -15.63 -2.35
C GLY A 110 -32.89 -14.12 -2.22
N TYR A 111 -33.59 -13.65 -1.19
CA TYR A 111 -33.74 -12.23 -0.93
C TYR A 111 -32.39 -11.68 -0.37
N ALA A 112 -31.79 -10.75 -1.10
CA ALA A 112 -30.60 -10.06 -0.64
C ALA A 112 -30.94 -9.15 0.54
N GLY A 113 -30.21 -9.28 1.64
CA GLY A 113 -30.27 -8.33 2.73
C GLY A 113 -29.84 -6.96 2.21
N THR A 114 -30.59 -5.91 2.57
CA THR A 114 -30.19 -4.52 2.28
C THR A 114 -29.11 -4.03 3.22
N ALA A 115 -28.84 -4.77 4.31
CA ALA A 115 -27.79 -4.43 5.27
C ALA A 115 -26.44 -4.93 4.80
N GLU A 116 -25.63 -4.02 4.29
CA GLU A 116 -24.23 -4.27 3.95
C GLU A 116 -23.34 -3.99 5.17
N ALA A 117 -22.44 -4.93 5.49
CA ALA A 117 -21.33 -4.65 6.40
C ALA A 117 -20.19 -4.03 5.60
N SER A 118 -19.63 -2.93 6.08
CA SER A 118 -18.50 -2.25 5.45
C SER A 118 -17.34 -2.09 6.41
N LEU A 119 -16.13 -2.34 5.92
CA LEU A 119 -14.88 -2.17 6.65
C LEU A 119 -13.89 -1.43 5.75
N LYS A 120 -13.42 -0.28 6.20
CA LYS A 120 -12.37 0.46 5.50
C LYS A 120 -11.01 -0.15 5.82
N ILE A 121 -10.23 -0.41 4.79
CA ILE A 121 -8.88 -0.97 4.90
C ILE A 121 -7.92 -0.02 4.22
N VAL A 122 -6.94 0.47 4.97
CA VAL A 122 -5.92 1.40 4.48
C VAL A 122 -4.58 0.71 4.51
N ILE A 123 -3.94 0.59 3.36
CA ILE A 123 -2.57 0.07 3.22
C ILE A 123 -1.65 1.27 3.00
N LEU A 124 -0.76 1.51 3.96
CA LEU A 124 0.15 2.63 3.91
C LEU A 124 1.26 2.40 2.88
N PRO A 125 1.67 3.45 2.15
CA PRO A 125 2.81 3.34 1.27
C PRO A 125 4.12 3.20 2.05
N PRO A 126 5.13 2.52 1.47
CA PRO A 126 6.46 2.47 2.04
C PRO A 126 7.09 3.87 2.10
N PHE A 127 8.04 4.07 3.01
CA PHE A 127 8.66 5.40 3.25
C PHE A 127 9.30 5.99 1.99
N TRP A 128 9.81 5.15 1.07
CA TRP A 128 10.43 5.62 -0.19
C TRP A 128 9.43 6.10 -1.25
N MET A 129 8.13 5.85 -1.08
CA MET A 129 7.03 6.36 -1.91
C MET A 129 6.34 7.59 -1.29
N THR A 130 6.89 8.15 -0.22
CA THR A 130 6.36 9.37 0.39
C THR A 130 6.77 10.61 -0.40
N PRO A 131 5.99 11.71 -0.36
CA PRO A 131 6.35 12.97 -1.02
C PRO A 131 7.74 13.49 -0.62
N TRP A 132 8.13 13.28 0.62
CA TRP A 132 9.46 13.65 1.14
C TRP A 132 10.58 12.86 0.48
N ALA A 133 10.39 11.56 0.24
CA ALA A 133 11.37 10.74 -0.46
C ALA A 133 11.58 11.23 -1.89
N TYR A 134 10.51 11.55 -2.60
CA TYR A 134 10.59 12.13 -3.96
C TYR A 134 11.31 13.47 -3.96
N ALA A 135 11.07 14.35 -2.97
CA ALA A 135 11.80 15.61 -2.83
C ALA A 135 13.32 15.36 -2.64
N CYS A 136 13.69 14.38 -1.82
CA CYS A 136 15.10 13.98 -1.64
C CYS A 136 15.71 13.45 -2.95
N TYR A 137 14.98 12.62 -3.71
CA TYR A 137 15.48 12.10 -4.99
C TYR A 137 15.73 13.23 -6.00
N ILE A 138 14.82 14.20 -6.10
CA ILE A 138 14.99 15.36 -6.97
C ILE A 138 16.19 16.17 -6.54
N PHE A 139 16.36 16.42 -5.24
CA PHE A 139 17.50 17.16 -4.70
C PHE A 139 18.83 16.48 -5.00
N LEU A 140 18.91 15.16 -4.81
CA LEU A 140 20.10 14.37 -5.13
C LEU A 140 20.42 14.40 -6.64
N LEU A 141 19.40 14.33 -7.49
CA LEU A 141 19.57 14.38 -8.94
C LEU A 141 20.13 15.74 -9.38
N ILE A 142 19.55 16.85 -8.88
CA ILE A 142 20.02 18.22 -9.16
C ILE A 142 21.43 18.41 -8.64
N GLY A 143 21.71 18.00 -7.40
CA GLY A 143 23.05 18.11 -6.78
C GLY A 143 24.09 17.31 -7.57
N GLY A 144 23.78 16.10 -7.98
CA GLY A 144 24.64 15.27 -8.83
C GLY A 144 24.93 15.92 -10.18
N LEU A 145 23.91 16.51 -10.82
CA LEU A 145 24.07 17.22 -12.08
C LEU A 145 25.00 18.44 -11.92
N LEU A 146 24.78 19.24 -10.88
CA LEU A 146 25.62 20.41 -10.60
C LEU A 146 27.08 20.03 -10.33
N LEU A 147 27.32 18.96 -9.57
CA LEU A 147 28.65 18.41 -9.33
C LEU A 147 29.31 17.92 -10.62
N ALA A 148 28.57 17.24 -11.49
CA ALA A 148 29.06 16.80 -12.78
C ALA A 148 29.47 17.99 -13.68
N LEU A 149 28.63 19.01 -13.76
CA LEU A 149 28.92 20.24 -14.50
C LEU A 149 30.15 20.97 -13.93
N TYR A 150 30.24 21.07 -12.61
CA TYR A 150 31.41 21.64 -11.95
C TYR A 150 32.67 20.85 -12.27
N ALA A 151 32.63 19.53 -12.22
CA ALA A 151 33.76 18.67 -12.54
C ALA A 151 34.23 18.83 -14.00
N VAL A 152 33.31 18.94 -14.94
CA VAL A 152 33.59 19.21 -16.36
C VAL A 152 34.26 20.56 -16.52
N GLN A 153 33.69 21.62 -15.97
CA GLN A 153 34.27 22.96 -16.03
C GLN A 153 35.70 23.02 -15.39
N ARG A 154 35.91 22.34 -14.27
CA ARG A 154 37.20 22.26 -13.63
C ARG A 154 38.24 21.56 -14.53
N ARG A 155 37.86 20.47 -15.20
CA ARG A 155 38.72 19.77 -16.16
C ARG A 155 39.11 20.66 -17.34
N GLU A 156 38.19 21.43 -17.89
CA GLU A 156 38.42 22.37 -18.97
C GLU A 156 39.40 23.49 -18.55
N ARG A 157 39.18 24.10 -17.38
CA ARG A 157 40.08 25.12 -16.82
C ARG A 157 41.50 24.60 -16.61
N ASN A 158 41.65 23.36 -16.11
CA ASN A 158 42.95 22.75 -15.89
C ASN A 158 43.68 22.49 -17.23
N LYS A 159 42.99 22.01 -18.25
CA LYS A 159 43.55 21.80 -19.59
C LYS A 159 44.01 23.14 -20.18
N PHE A 160 43.24 24.20 -20.00
CA PHE A 160 43.62 25.53 -20.49
C PHE A 160 44.87 26.06 -19.81
N ARG A 161 44.98 25.92 -18.48
CA ARG A 161 46.19 26.31 -17.72
C ARG A 161 47.43 25.55 -18.17
N ILE A 162 47.33 24.25 -18.39
CA ILE A 162 48.44 23.41 -18.85
C ILE A 162 48.93 23.91 -20.21
N ARG A 163 48.05 24.17 -21.15
CA ARG A 163 48.39 24.68 -22.49
C ARG A 163 49.06 26.06 -22.44
N GLN A 164 48.62 26.94 -21.55
CA GLN A 164 49.27 28.23 -21.36
C GLN A 164 50.71 28.08 -20.81
N MET A 165 50.90 27.21 -19.82
CA MET A 165 52.25 26.95 -19.27
C MET A 165 53.17 26.36 -20.32
N GLU A 166 52.73 25.47 -21.18
CA GLU A 166 53.49 24.89 -22.29
C GLU A 166 53.89 25.96 -23.32
N GLN A 167 52.98 26.89 -23.68
CA GLN A 167 53.24 27.97 -24.60
C GLN A 167 54.22 28.98 -24.02
N ASP A 168 54.11 29.32 -22.73
CA ASP A 168 55.02 30.23 -22.06
C ASP A 168 56.41 29.62 -21.90
N ALA A 169 56.53 28.33 -21.63
CA ALA A 169 57.79 27.62 -21.61
C ALA A 169 58.49 27.60 -22.96
N GLN A 170 57.74 27.32 -24.06
CA GLN A 170 58.30 27.38 -25.43
C GLN A 170 58.83 28.75 -25.80
N LYS A 171 58.06 29.83 -25.49
CA LYS A 171 58.50 31.22 -25.74
C LYS A 171 59.77 31.55 -24.98
N THR A 172 59.91 31.07 -23.74
CA THR A 172 61.12 31.33 -22.92
C THR A 172 62.32 30.61 -23.49
N GLU A 173 62.16 29.40 -23.99
CA GLU A 173 63.26 28.66 -24.67
C GLU A 173 63.68 29.35 -25.98
N GLU A 174 62.74 29.83 -26.79
CA GLU A 174 63.09 30.59 -28.02
C GLU A 174 63.86 31.86 -27.72
N VAL A 175 63.50 32.59 -26.69
CA VAL A 175 64.22 33.82 -26.27
C VAL A 175 65.63 33.50 -25.74
N ASN A 176 65.84 32.38 -25.08
CA ASN A 176 67.18 32.00 -24.55
C ASN A 176 68.11 31.46 -25.62
N GLN A 177 67.62 31.15 -26.81
CA GLN A 177 68.43 30.63 -27.95
C GLN A 177 68.84 31.72 -28.94
N MET A 178 68.35 32.98 -28.76
CA MET A 178 68.79 34.14 -29.50
C MET A 178 69.92 34.86 -28.77
#